data_926e411ee869f4f937e1cc4f5b7aeaaa
#
_entry.id   926e411ee869f4f937e1cc4f5b7aeaaa
#
_cell.length_a   1.000
_cell.length_b   1.000
_cell.length_c   1.000
_cell.angle_alpha   90.00
_cell.angle_beta   90.00
_cell.angle_gamma   90.00
#
_symmetry.space_group_name_H-M   'P 1'
#
loop_
_entity.id
_entity.type
_entity.pdbx_description
1 polymer ?
#
loop_
_entity_poly.entity_id
_entity_poly.type
_entity_poly.pdbx_seq_one_letter_code
_entity_poly.pdbx_strand_id
1 'polypeptide(L)'
;MEPLKFNALLKSTIWGGEKIIPFKHLDVQQENVGESWEISGVPGNETVVANGEYAGKKLNELVHELKGKLVGEANYKRFGDEFPLLIKFIDARQDLSIQVHPTDEIAKRQGKERGKTEMWYLLPSDADATLLCGLKQQITPTQYAEMVENDTICDAISRYDVKEGDCFFLPAGRIHAIGTGCFLAEIQQTSDVTYRIYDFKRKDKNGNYRELHTKQAAECINYNVESNYRTEYTPQKNQGVSLVQCPYFNTAVYDLDEPMTIDYSELDSFVILIGLKGEGTITDNEGNTTTLRAGESILVPATTETLKVEGNVKFLETYV
;
A
#
# COMPACT_ATOMS: atom_id res chain seq x y z
N MET A 1 -11.41 -22.80 4.96
CA MET A 1 -11.89 -21.38 5.14
C MET A 1 -11.80 -20.68 3.82
N GLU A 2 -12.90 -20.10 3.34
CA GLU A 2 -12.97 -19.41 2.06
C GLU A 2 -12.12 -18.13 2.01
N PRO A 3 -11.70 -17.66 0.81
CA PRO A 3 -11.12 -16.34 0.63
C PRO A 3 -12.07 -15.22 1.07
N LEU A 4 -11.51 -14.20 1.72
CA LEU A 4 -12.27 -13.12 2.35
C LEU A 4 -12.21 -11.83 1.52
N LYS A 5 -13.36 -11.20 1.33
CA LYS A 5 -13.51 -9.83 0.82
C LYS A 5 -13.89 -8.89 1.95
N PHE A 6 -13.59 -7.61 1.80
CA PHE A 6 -13.82 -6.59 2.81
C PHE A 6 -14.60 -5.41 2.24
N ASN A 7 -15.32 -4.72 3.12
CA ASN A 7 -15.87 -3.41 2.83
C ASN A 7 -14.74 -2.37 2.98
N ALA A 8 -14.28 -1.80 1.89
CA ALA A 8 -13.22 -0.81 1.91
C ALA A 8 -13.65 0.48 2.64
N LEU A 9 -12.70 1.16 3.28
CA LEU A 9 -12.92 2.46 3.90
C LEU A 9 -12.48 3.55 2.92
N LEU A 10 -13.42 4.33 2.43
CA LEU A 10 -13.16 5.44 1.52
C LEU A 10 -12.84 6.71 2.33
N LYS A 11 -11.68 7.30 2.07
CA LYS A 11 -11.18 8.51 2.74
C LYS A 11 -11.16 9.69 1.79
N SER A 12 -11.98 10.70 2.06
CA SER A 12 -11.88 11.99 1.37
C SER A 12 -10.69 12.80 1.92
N THR A 13 -9.91 13.37 1.02
CA THR A 13 -8.71 14.15 1.34
C THR A 13 -8.69 15.44 0.55
N ILE A 14 -7.89 16.43 0.98
CA ILE A 14 -7.76 17.71 0.28
C ILE A 14 -7.17 17.57 -1.13
N TRP A 15 -6.45 16.49 -1.39
CA TRP A 15 -5.78 16.17 -2.65
C TRP A 15 -6.46 15.05 -3.44
N GLY A 16 -7.54 14.46 -2.92
CA GLY A 16 -8.21 13.31 -3.51
C GLY A 16 -8.93 13.60 -4.81
N GLY A 17 -9.13 12.56 -5.61
CA GLY A 17 -9.71 12.59 -6.94
C GLY A 17 -11.04 11.84 -7.09
N GLU A 18 -11.30 11.36 -8.29
CA GLU A 18 -12.58 10.74 -8.68
C GLU A 18 -12.38 9.35 -9.34
N LYS A 19 -11.15 8.79 -9.30
CA LYS A 19 -10.83 7.53 -9.98
C LYS A 19 -11.19 6.29 -9.18
N ILE A 20 -11.16 6.34 -7.83
CA ILE A 20 -11.32 5.17 -6.97
C ILE A 20 -12.71 4.55 -7.09
N ILE A 21 -13.76 5.34 -6.96
CA ILE A 21 -15.14 4.84 -6.96
C ILE A 21 -15.48 4.07 -8.26
N PRO A 22 -15.25 4.63 -9.46
CA PRO A 22 -15.49 3.89 -10.71
C PRO A 22 -14.54 2.69 -10.88
N PHE A 23 -13.29 2.80 -10.48
CA PHE A 23 -12.32 1.69 -10.54
C PHE A 23 -12.77 0.49 -9.69
N LYS A 24 -13.36 0.76 -8.53
CA LYS A 24 -13.90 -0.26 -7.62
C LYS A 24 -15.33 -0.69 -7.96
N HIS A 25 -15.94 -0.13 -8.98
CA HIS A 25 -17.33 -0.40 -9.37
C HIS A 25 -18.35 -0.18 -8.24
N LEU A 26 -18.10 0.84 -7.41
CA LEU A 26 -18.98 1.17 -6.29
C LEU A 26 -20.11 2.08 -6.71
N ASP A 27 -21.31 1.84 -6.15
CA ASP A 27 -22.48 2.70 -6.31
C ASP A 27 -22.65 3.58 -5.06
N VAL A 28 -21.69 4.49 -4.87
CA VAL A 28 -21.68 5.46 -3.77
C VAL A 28 -21.31 6.84 -4.30
N GLN A 29 -21.79 7.86 -3.62
CA GLN A 29 -21.44 9.25 -3.93
C GLN A 29 -20.61 9.82 -2.80
N GLN A 30 -19.34 10.04 -3.08
CA GLN A 30 -18.39 10.67 -2.17
C GLN A 30 -17.35 11.43 -2.99
N GLU A 31 -17.10 12.67 -2.59
CA GLU A 31 -16.18 13.56 -3.31
C GLU A 31 -14.76 13.46 -2.77
N ASN A 32 -13.79 13.73 -3.64
CA ASN A 32 -12.37 13.85 -3.28
C ASN A 32 -11.83 12.62 -2.55
N VAL A 33 -12.21 11.44 -3.00
CA VAL A 33 -11.71 10.19 -2.43
C VAL A 33 -10.25 10.00 -2.82
N GLY A 34 -9.36 10.29 -1.91
CA GLY A 34 -7.91 10.15 -2.12
C GLY A 34 -7.39 8.78 -1.78
N GLU A 35 -8.01 8.09 -0.81
CA GLU A 35 -7.59 6.76 -0.39
C GLU A 35 -8.79 5.82 -0.26
N SER A 36 -8.59 4.57 -0.65
CA SER A 36 -9.44 3.44 -0.31
C SER A 36 -8.61 2.45 0.50
N TRP A 37 -8.95 2.27 1.77
CA TRP A 37 -8.32 1.29 2.63
C TRP A 37 -9.00 -0.05 2.42
N GLU A 38 -8.31 -0.93 1.72
CA GLU A 38 -8.87 -2.20 1.23
C GLU A 38 -8.85 -3.29 2.28
N ILE A 39 -7.71 -3.43 2.97
CA ILE A 39 -7.49 -4.39 4.05
C ILE A 39 -6.70 -3.64 5.12
N SER A 40 -7.29 -3.48 6.29
CA SER A 40 -6.72 -2.69 7.37
C SER A 40 -6.97 -3.30 8.74
N GLY A 41 -5.89 -3.48 9.50
CA GLY A 41 -5.90 -3.75 10.92
C GLY A 41 -5.53 -2.54 11.78
N VAL A 42 -5.54 -1.32 11.23
CA VAL A 42 -5.26 -0.10 12.00
C VAL A 42 -6.36 0.10 13.04
N PRO A 43 -6.04 0.16 14.35
CA PRO A 43 -7.05 0.33 15.41
C PRO A 43 -7.95 1.55 15.15
N GLY A 44 -9.27 1.33 15.22
CA GLY A 44 -10.28 2.34 14.91
C GLY A 44 -10.58 2.53 13.41
N ASN A 45 -9.81 1.93 12.54
CA ASN A 45 -9.98 1.92 11.08
C ASN A 45 -9.82 0.51 10.49
N GLU A 46 -10.24 -0.50 11.22
CA GLU A 46 -10.25 -1.88 10.73
C GLU A 46 -11.31 -2.05 9.64
N THR A 47 -10.95 -2.77 8.59
CA THR A 47 -11.93 -3.19 7.57
C THR A 47 -12.77 -4.36 8.09
N VAL A 48 -13.99 -4.43 7.58
CA VAL A 48 -15.00 -5.42 7.97
C VAL A 48 -15.18 -6.44 6.85
N VAL A 49 -15.22 -7.71 7.20
CA VAL A 49 -15.44 -8.81 6.26
C VAL A 49 -16.82 -8.67 5.61
N ALA A 50 -16.86 -8.79 4.28
CA ALA A 50 -18.05 -8.57 3.46
C ALA A 50 -18.77 -9.87 3.03
N ASN A 51 -18.11 -11.04 3.14
CA ASN A 51 -18.66 -12.31 2.65
C ASN A 51 -18.52 -13.44 3.65
N GLY A 52 -19.28 -14.52 3.41
CA GLY A 52 -19.15 -15.79 4.13
C GLY A 52 -19.60 -15.75 5.59
N GLU A 53 -19.15 -16.75 6.33
CA GLU A 53 -19.54 -16.95 7.74
C GLU A 53 -19.02 -15.86 8.68
N TYR A 54 -17.93 -15.19 8.28
CA TYR A 54 -17.31 -14.12 9.07
C TYR A 54 -17.78 -12.71 8.68
N ALA A 55 -18.74 -12.60 7.77
CA ALA A 55 -19.28 -11.29 7.37
C ALA A 55 -19.72 -10.46 8.59
N GLY A 56 -19.32 -9.19 8.60
CA GLY A 56 -19.61 -8.27 9.71
C GLY A 56 -18.53 -8.20 10.80
N LYS A 57 -17.55 -9.12 10.82
CA LYS A 57 -16.43 -9.06 11.76
C LYS A 57 -15.35 -8.10 11.29
N LYS A 58 -14.75 -7.37 12.22
CA LYS A 58 -13.56 -6.56 11.97
C LYS A 58 -12.33 -7.46 11.80
N LEU A 59 -11.38 -7.03 10.99
CA LEU A 59 -10.20 -7.83 10.68
C LEU A 59 -9.42 -8.26 11.92
N ASN A 60 -9.15 -7.37 12.89
CA ASN A 60 -8.40 -7.74 14.10
C ASN A 60 -9.18 -8.66 15.03
N GLU A 61 -10.52 -8.59 15.05
CA GLU A 61 -11.35 -9.57 15.77
C GLU A 61 -11.17 -10.97 15.17
N LEU A 62 -11.10 -11.02 13.85
CA LEU A 62 -10.89 -12.28 13.13
C LEU A 62 -9.49 -12.85 13.36
N VAL A 63 -8.46 -12.00 13.39
CA VAL A 63 -7.08 -12.40 13.74
C VAL A 63 -7.04 -12.97 15.16
N HIS A 64 -7.70 -12.33 16.12
CA HIS A 64 -7.80 -12.82 17.50
C HIS A 64 -8.45 -14.20 17.58
N GLU A 65 -9.51 -14.42 16.83
CA GLU A 65 -10.27 -15.68 16.83
C GLU A 65 -9.51 -16.82 16.14
N LEU A 66 -8.94 -16.57 14.97
CA LEU A 66 -8.36 -17.59 14.11
C LEU A 66 -6.84 -17.73 14.23
N LYS A 67 -6.17 -16.70 14.71
CA LYS A 67 -4.71 -16.70 14.99
C LYS A 67 -3.89 -17.16 13.79
N GLY A 68 -2.98 -18.10 14.00
CA GLY A 68 -2.12 -18.65 12.95
C GLY A 68 -2.87 -19.31 11.79
N LYS A 69 -4.12 -19.76 11.99
CA LYS A 69 -4.95 -20.30 10.90
C LYS A 69 -5.27 -19.23 9.84
N LEU A 70 -5.39 -17.98 10.25
CA LEU A 70 -5.61 -16.86 9.33
C LEU A 70 -4.29 -16.29 8.81
N VAL A 71 -3.38 -15.92 9.71
CA VAL A 71 -2.21 -15.11 9.34
C VAL A 71 -0.91 -15.89 9.21
N GLY A 72 -0.88 -17.17 9.61
CA GLY A 72 0.34 -17.97 9.74
C GLY A 72 0.85 -17.95 11.18
N GLU A 73 1.44 -19.05 11.63
CA GLU A 73 1.88 -19.20 13.04
C GLU A 73 3.03 -18.23 13.37
N ALA A 74 4.00 -18.10 12.48
CA ALA A 74 5.12 -17.16 12.66
C ALA A 74 4.64 -15.70 12.70
N ASN A 75 3.69 -15.34 11.83
CA ASN A 75 3.12 -14.00 11.81
C ASN A 75 2.30 -13.69 13.07
N TYR A 76 1.49 -14.63 13.52
CA TYR A 76 0.74 -14.45 14.76
C TYR A 76 1.68 -14.27 15.97
N LYS A 77 2.74 -15.05 16.04
CA LYS A 77 3.78 -14.93 17.09
C LYS A 77 4.46 -13.55 17.04
N ARG A 78 4.70 -13.02 15.84
CA ARG A 78 5.40 -11.74 15.63
C ARG A 78 4.51 -10.52 15.90
N PHE A 79 3.26 -10.55 15.44
CA PHE A 79 2.37 -9.38 15.40
C PHE A 79 1.18 -9.46 16.36
N GLY A 80 0.88 -10.63 16.92
CA GLY A 80 -0.29 -10.81 17.78
C GLY A 80 -1.59 -10.62 17.03
N ASP A 81 -2.55 -9.97 17.68
CA ASP A 81 -3.92 -9.80 17.17
C ASP A 81 -4.06 -8.70 16.11
N GLU A 82 -3.02 -7.92 15.85
CA GLU A 82 -3.06 -6.85 14.85
C GLU A 82 -2.59 -7.36 13.49
N PHE A 83 -3.42 -7.18 12.46
CA PHE A 83 -3.08 -7.56 11.10
C PHE A 83 -1.90 -6.74 10.60
N PRO A 84 -0.84 -7.34 10.03
CA PRO A 84 0.45 -6.67 9.84
C PRO A 84 0.55 -5.73 8.64
N LEU A 85 -0.37 -5.80 7.68
CA LEU A 85 -0.34 -5.00 6.46
C LEU A 85 -1.56 -4.10 6.32
N LEU A 86 -1.37 -2.96 5.69
CA LEU A 86 -2.41 -2.05 5.23
C LEU A 86 -2.32 -1.92 3.72
N ILE A 87 -3.42 -2.20 3.03
CA ILE A 87 -3.52 -2.15 1.57
C ILE A 87 -4.41 -0.99 1.18
N LYS A 88 -3.96 -0.15 0.24
CA LYS A 88 -4.71 1.01 -0.23
C LYS A 88 -4.70 1.12 -1.75
N PHE A 89 -5.73 1.77 -2.28
CA PHE A 89 -5.64 2.50 -3.54
C PHE A 89 -5.56 3.99 -3.24
N ILE A 90 -4.72 4.71 -3.97
CA ILE A 90 -4.49 6.14 -3.81
C ILE A 90 -4.71 6.84 -5.14
N ASP A 91 -5.53 7.88 -5.12
CA ASP A 91 -5.83 8.75 -6.27
C ASP A 91 -5.48 10.20 -5.94
N ALA A 92 -4.38 10.70 -6.52
CA ALA A 92 -3.88 12.05 -6.31
C ALA A 92 -4.35 12.99 -7.41
N ARG A 93 -5.39 13.77 -7.15
CA ARG A 93 -5.79 14.90 -8.02
C ARG A 93 -4.88 16.11 -7.83
N GLN A 94 -4.28 16.23 -6.66
CA GLN A 94 -3.26 17.23 -6.32
C GLN A 94 -2.05 16.53 -5.68
N ASP A 95 -0.93 17.23 -5.59
CA ASP A 95 0.24 16.70 -4.92
C ASP A 95 -0.04 16.37 -3.45
N LEU A 96 0.40 15.22 -3.00
CA LEU A 96 0.49 14.91 -1.57
C LEU A 96 1.68 15.66 -0.97
N SER A 97 1.69 15.81 0.35
CA SER A 97 2.82 16.43 1.05
C SER A 97 4.13 15.68 0.82
N ILE A 98 5.23 16.42 0.85
CA ILE A 98 6.55 15.82 1.02
C ILE A 98 6.61 15.23 2.42
N GLN A 99 7.01 13.97 2.54
CA GLN A 99 6.92 13.22 3.78
C GLN A 99 7.99 12.13 3.90
N VAL A 100 8.16 11.65 5.12
CA VAL A 100 8.99 10.50 5.45
C VAL A 100 8.33 9.69 6.57
N HIS A 101 8.65 8.41 6.63
CA HIS A 101 8.15 7.51 7.67
C HIS A 101 9.29 6.96 8.52
N PRO A 102 9.07 6.74 9.82
CA PRO A 102 10.08 6.20 10.72
C PRO A 102 10.30 4.69 10.49
N THR A 103 11.47 4.20 10.87
CA THR A 103 11.71 2.77 11.14
C THR A 103 10.95 2.35 12.40
N ASP A 104 10.79 1.04 12.63
CA ASP A 104 10.18 0.53 13.87
C ASP A 104 10.92 1.04 15.12
N GLU A 105 12.25 1.10 15.07
CA GLU A 105 13.08 1.59 16.17
C GLU A 105 12.83 3.08 16.47
N ILE A 106 12.84 3.92 15.44
CA ILE A 106 12.60 5.35 15.59
C ILE A 106 11.15 5.60 16.04
N ALA A 107 10.19 4.88 15.47
CA ALA A 107 8.79 4.97 15.84
C ALA A 107 8.59 4.72 17.34
N LYS A 108 9.17 3.65 17.87
CA LYS A 108 9.10 3.32 19.30
C LYS A 108 9.72 4.40 20.19
N ARG A 109 10.88 4.94 19.81
CA ARG A 109 11.50 6.07 20.54
C ARG A 109 10.61 7.32 20.57
N GLN A 110 9.81 7.50 19.52
CA GLN A 110 8.89 8.64 19.37
C GLN A 110 7.47 8.35 19.88
N GLY A 111 7.29 7.26 20.64
CA GLY A 111 6.00 6.90 21.22
C GLY A 111 4.97 6.38 20.23
N LYS A 112 5.41 5.87 19.08
CA LYS A 112 4.60 5.19 18.06
C LYS A 112 4.82 3.69 18.13
N GLU A 113 3.85 2.91 17.65
CA GLU A 113 3.94 1.46 17.75
C GLU A 113 4.85 0.84 16.67
N ARG A 114 4.76 1.35 15.45
CA ARG A 114 5.45 0.79 14.28
C ARG A 114 5.97 1.85 13.34
N GLY A 115 6.99 1.45 12.57
CA GLY A 115 7.44 2.16 11.39
C GLY A 115 6.49 1.98 10.22
N LYS A 116 6.86 2.56 9.09
CA LYS A 116 6.04 2.49 7.88
C LYS A 116 6.93 2.33 6.65
N THR A 117 7.31 1.09 6.38
CA THR A 117 7.88 0.70 5.09
C THR A 117 6.74 0.40 4.13
N GLU A 118 6.85 0.87 2.90
CA GLU A 118 5.79 0.76 1.89
C GLU A 118 6.33 0.51 0.49
N MET A 119 5.44 0.16 -0.43
CA MET A 119 5.69 0.12 -1.85
C MET A 119 4.51 0.67 -2.63
N TRP A 120 4.78 1.18 -3.83
CA TRP A 120 3.76 1.62 -4.78
C TRP A 120 3.84 0.83 -6.06
N TYR A 121 2.67 0.50 -6.59
CA TYR A 121 2.50 -0.04 -7.93
C TYR A 121 1.55 0.87 -8.70
N LEU A 122 2.03 1.44 -9.81
CA LEU A 122 1.28 2.44 -10.59
C LEU A 122 0.19 1.78 -11.43
N LEU A 123 -1.04 2.24 -11.24
CA LEU A 123 -2.21 1.99 -12.07
C LEU A 123 -2.24 3.01 -13.22
N PRO A 124 -3.15 2.89 -14.21
CA PRO A 124 -3.30 3.91 -15.24
C PRO A 124 -3.48 5.30 -14.63
N SER A 125 -2.49 6.16 -14.85
CA SER A 125 -2.38 7.51 -14.30
C SER A 125 -2.51 8.53 -15.42
N ASP A 126 -2.61 9.82 -15.06
CA ASP A 126 -2.62 10.90 -16.05
C ASP A 126 -1.27 10.91 -16.81
N ALA A 127 -1.30 11.35 -18.08
CA ALA A 127 -0.12 11.28 -18.96
C ALA A 127 1.08 12.10 -18.47
N ASP A 128 0.84 13.14 -17.69
CA ASP A 128 1.84 14.04 -17.11
C ASP A 128 2.10 13.78 -15.61
N ALA A 129 1.60 12.66 -15.09
CA ALA A 129 1.77 12.30 -13.68
C ALA A 129 3.24 12.11 -13.32
N THR A 130 3.64 12.69 -12.20
CA THR A 130 4.99 12.55 -11.63
C THR A 130 4.91 12.27 -10.14
N LEU A 131 5.99 11.71 -9.61
CA LEU A 131 6.18 11.55 -8.16
C LEU A 131 7.61 11.87 -7.76
N LEU A 132 7.81 12.07 -6.46
CA LEU A 132 9.11 12.30 -5.86
C LEU A 132 9.51 11.09 -5.02
N CYS A 133 10.73 10.59 -5.20
CA CYS A 133 11.20 9.43 -4.47
C CYS A 133 12.71 9.47 -4.27
N GLY A 134 13.14 9.64 -3.00
CA GLY A 134 14.52 9.62 -2.59
C GLY A 134 15.32 10.87 -2.92
N LEU A 135 16.43 11.04 -2.25
CA LEU A 135 17.34 12.17 -2.48
C LEU A 135 18.09 12.01 -3.79
N LYS A 136 18.15 13.05 -4.62
CA LYS A 136 18.95 13.08 -5.85
C LYS A 136 20.37 13.62 -5.64
N GLN A 137 20.62 14.22 -4.48
CA GLN A 137 21.92 14.78 -4.12
C GLN A 137 22.18 14.60 -2.62
N GLN A 138 23.46 14.51 -2.29
CA GLN A 138 23.88 14.43 -0.89
C GLN A 138 23.58 15.76 -0.20
N ILE A 139 22.81 15.71 0.89
CA ILE A 139 22.57 16.84 1.78
C ILE A 139 22.85 16.43 3.23
N THR A 140 23.22 17.41 4.04
CA THR A 140 23.37 17.24 5.49
C THR A 140 22.05 17.54 6.20
N PRO A 141 21.88 17.12 7.47
CA PRO A 141 20.75 17.54 8.28
C PRO A 141 20.60 19.06 8.38
N THR A 142 21.69 19.81 8.41
CA THR A 142 21.65 21.29 8.41
C THR A 142 21.11 21.82 7.08
N GLN A 143 21.59 21.30 5.97
CA GLN A 143 21.06 21.67 4.65
C GLN A 143 19.59 21.30 4.48
N TYR A 144 19.17 20.15 5.00
CA TYR A 144 17.75 19.79 5.05
C TYR A 144 16.92 20.86 5.76
N ALA A 145 17.33 21.28 6.96
CA ALA A 145 16.63 22.30 7.74
C ALA A 145 16.54 23.64 6.98
N GLU A 146 17.63 24.06 6.34
CA GLU A 146 17.67 25.27 5.51
C GLU A 146 16.73 25.17 4.30
N MET A 147 16.73 24.03 3.60
CA MET A 147 15.86 23.80 2.44
C MET A 147 14.37 23.78 2.83
N VAL A 148 14.03 23.23 3.99
CA VAL A 148 12.67 23.26 4.52
C VAL A 148 12.25 24.71 4.83
N GLU A 149 13.11 25.48 5.50
CA GLU A 149 12.86 26.89 5.84
C GLU A 149 12.65 27.75 4.60
N ASN A 150 13.43 27.50 3.54
CA ASN A 150 13.41 28.25 2.29
C ASN A 150 12.43 27.70 1.25
N ASP A 151 11.59 26.70 1.58
CA ASP A 151 10.63 26.05 0.67
C ASP A 151 11.29 25.41 -0.57
N THR A 152 12.53 24.94 -0.46
CA THR A 152 13.31 24.38 -1.57
C THR A 152 13.58 22.87 -1.45
N ILE A 153 13.00 22.21 -0.46
CA ILE A 153 13.25 20.78 -0.19
C ILE A 153 12.93 19.89 -1.41
N CYS A 154 11.93 20.24 -2.21
CA CYS A 154 11.59 19.51 -3.44
C CYS A 154 12.75 19.41 -4.41
N ASP A 155 13.66 20.41 -4.44
CA ASP A 155 14.80 20.45 -5.33
C ASP A 155 15.86 19.40 -5.00
N ALA A 156 15.83 18.84 -3.80
CA ALA A 156 16.74 17.78 -3.35
C ALA A 156 16.24 16.37 -3.63
N ILE A 157 14.99 16.21 -4.12
CA ILE A 157 14.34 14.91 -4.27
C ILE A 157 14.25 14.54 -5.76
N SER A 158 14.50 13.27 -6.08
CA SER A 158 14.39 12.76 -7.44
C SER A 158 12.93 12.74 -7.91
N ARG A 159 12.70 13.32 -9.10
CA ARG A 159 11.39 13.33 -9.75
C ARG A 159 11.33 12.26 -10.84
N TYR A 160 10.23 11.54 -10.88
CA TYR A 160 9.97 10.50 -11.87
C TYR A 160 8.68 10.77 -12.63
N ASP A 161 8.75 10.74 -13.96
CA ASP A 161 7.56 10.54 -14.79
C ASP A 161 7.10 9.10 -14.61
N VAL A 162 5.81 8.86 -14.48
CA VAL A 162 5.28 7.53 -14.17
C VAL A 162 4.29 7.03 -15.21
N LYS A 163 4.22 5.73 -15.33
CA LYS A 163 3.28 5.00 -16.18
C LYS A 163 2.77 3.76 -15.47
N GLU A 164 1.68 3.20 -15.97
CA GLU A 164 1.14 1.93 -15.51
C GLU A 164 2.23 0.85 -15.45
N GLY A 165 2.30 0.13 -14.33
CA GLY A 165 3.27 -0.92 -14.09
C GLY A 165 4.58 -0.47 -13.45
N ASP A 166 4.84 0.81 -13.33
CA ASP A 166 5.99 1.28 -12.55
C ASP A 166 5.84 0.88 -11.08
N CYS A 167 6.94 0.50 -10.47
CA CYS A 167 7.01 0.09 -9.08
C CYS A 167 8.08 0.89 -8.34
N PHE A 168 7.77 1.31 -7.11
CA PHE A 168 8.70 2.01 -6.21
C PHE A 168 8.68 1.36 -4.85
N PHE A 169 9.86 1.06 -4.32
CA PHE A 169 10.03 0.60 -2.95
C PHE A 169 10.45 1.77 -2.06
N LEU A 170 9.73 1.96 -0.97
CA LEU A 170 9.94 3.05 -0.01
C LEU A 170 10.20 2.47 1.38
N PRO A 171 11.44 1.98 1.64
CA PRO A 171 11.79 1.62 3.00
C PRO A 171 11.65 2.84 3.90
N ALA A 172 11.33 2.62 5.17
CA ALA A 172 11.30 3.70 6.15
C ALA A 172 12.57 4.56 6.06
N GLY A 173 12.40 5.88 6.14
CA GLY A 173 13.49 6.85 5.97
C GLY A 173 13.64 7.43 4.56
N ARG A 174 13.00 6.86 3.55
CA ARG A 174 13.05 7.40 2.18
C ARG A 174 12.06 8.54 2.03
N ILE A 175 12.58 9.76 1.82
CA ILE A 175 11.76 10.95 1.56
C ILE A 175 11.02 10.81 0.23
N HIS A 176 9.73 11.14 0.20
CA HIS A 176 8.90 10.92 -0.97
C HIS A 176 7.67 11.81 -1.01
N ALA A 177 7.02 11.87 -2.17
CA ALA A 177 5.68 12.42 -2.35
C ALA A 177 5.02 11.86 -3.60
N ILE A 178 3.77 11.47 -3.49
CA ILE A 178 2.92 11.15 -4.65
C ILE A 178 2.49 12.46 -5.28
N GLY A 179 2.70 12.61 -6.58
CA GLY A 179 2.35 13.82 -7.31
C GLY A 179 1.00 13.74 -8.01
N THR A 180 0.54 14.91 -8.44
CA THR A 180 -0.71 15.09 -9.18
C THR A 180 -0.80 14.13 -10.36
N GLY A 181 -1.96 13.51 -10.53
CA GLY A 181 -2.27 12.60 -11.61
C GLY A 181 -1.90 11.14 -11.36
N CYS A 182 -1.18 10.84 -10.29
CA CYS A 182 -0.84 9.46 -9.92
C CYS A 182 -2.07 8.71 -9.40
N PHE A 183 -2.24 7.49 -9.88
CA PHE A 183 -3.17 6.51 -9.36
C PHE A 183 -2.40 5.21 -9.10
N LEU A 184 -2.46 4.68 -7.88
CA LEU A 184 -1.59 3.57 -7.49
C LEU A 184 -2.20 2.68 -6.41
N ALA A 185 -1.66 1.47 -6.31
CA ALA A 185 -1.84 0.57 -5.17
C ALA A 185 -0.65 0.74 -4.22
N GLU A 186 -0.93 0.83 -2.92
CA GLU A 186 0.06 0.92 -1.86
C GLU A 186 -0.04 -0.28 -0.93
N ILE A 187 1.09 -0.91 -0.69
CA ILE A 187 1.25 -1.99 0.29
C ILE A 187 2.21 -1.47 1.36
N GLN A 188 1.80 -1.51 2.63
CA GLN A 188 2.58 -0.96 3.73
C GLN A 188 2.40 -1.73 5.03
N GLN A 189 3.33 -1.52 5.96
CA GLN A 189 3.12 -1.92 7.35
C GLN A 189 1.85 -1.27 7.91
N THR A 190 1.20 -1.93 8.86
CA THR A 190 0.04 -1.40 9.59
C THR A 190 0.46 -0.21 10.46
N SER A 191 0.42 0.97 9.86
CA SER A 191 0.77 2.24 10.49
C SER A 191 0.15 3.38 9.71
N ASP A 192 -0.29 4.43 10.41
CA ASP A 192 -0.73 5.69 9.80
C ASP A 192 0.21 6.86 10.13
N VAL A 193 1.41 6.57 10.63
CA VAL A 193 2.40 7.58 11.00
C VAL A 193 2.99 8.24 9.76
N THR A 194 2.74 9.53 9.60
CA THR A 194 3.30 10.35 8.53
C THR A 194 3.97 11.57 9.13
N TYR A 195 5.27 11.74 8.86
CA TYR A 195 5.96 12.97 9.18
C TYR A 195 5.99 13.88 7.96
N ARG A 196 5.12 14.88 8.00
CA ARG A 196 4.94 15.85 6.91
C ARG A 196 6.04 16.90 6.98
N ILE A 197 6.74 17.07 5.86
CA ILE A 197 7.89 17.99 5.74
C ILE A 197 7.47 19.29 5.07
N TYR A 198 6.71 19.19 3.98
CA TYR A 198 6.26 20.33 3.19
C TYR A 198 4.91 20.04 2.54
N ASP A 199 3.97 20.96 2.61
CA ASP A 199 2.59 20.78 2.12
C ASP A 199 2.14 21.89 1.15
N PHE A 200 3.09 22.47 0.42
CA PHE A 200 2.84 23.48 -0.62
C PHE A 200 2.07 24.71 -0.11
N LYS A 201 2.12 25.00 1.18
CA LYS A 201 1.40 26.11 1.84
C LYS A 201 -0.09 26.15 1.54
N ARG A 202 -0.70 24.99 1.26
CA ARG A 202 -2.13 24.89 1.01
C ARG A 202 -2.90 24.82 2.34
N LYS A 203 -4.11 25.34 2.28
CA LYS A 203 -5.03 25.35 3.41
C LYS A 203 -6.16 24.34 3.16
N ASP A 204 -6.69 23.82 4.25
CA ASP A 204 -7.90 23.03 4.22
C ASP A 204 -9.14 23.92 3.98
N LYS A 205 -10.33 23.29 3.90
CA LYS A 205 -11.60 23.99 3.71
C LYS A 205 -11.93 24.99 4.82
N ASN A 206 -11.28 24.88 5.97
CA ASN A 206 -11.47 25.77 7.13
C ASN A 206 -10.41 26.89 7.18
N GLY A 207 -9.52 26.94 6.18
CA GLY A 207 -8.45 27.93 6.09
C GLY A 207 -7.22 27.61 6.93
N ASN A 208 -7.08 26.38 7.45
CA ASN A 208 -5.98 25.96 8.29
C ASN A 208 -4.91 25.22 7.48
N TYR A 209 -3.64 25.42 7.86
CA TYR A 209 -2.53 24.60 7.38
C TYR A 209 -2.50 23.28 8.11
N ARG A 210 -2.15 22.18 7.40
CA ARG A 210 -1.86 20.91 8.06
C ARG A 210 -0.56 21.03 8.86
N GLU A 211 -0.50 20.33 9.99
CA GLU A 211 0.68 20.28 10.84
C GLU A 211 1.88 19.72 10.10
N LEU A 212 3.05 20.35 10.28
CA LEU A 212 4.34 19.87 9.78
C LEU A 212 5.13 19.23 10.92
N HIS A 213 5.91 18.18 10.58
CA HIS A 213 6.69 17.40 11.53
C HIS A 213 8.18 17.41 11.14
N THR A 214 8.69 18.58 10.80
CA THR A 214 10.03 18.75 10.19
C THR A 214 11.17 18.26 11.09
N LYS A 215 11.03 18.36 12.41
CA LYS A 215 12.02 17.88 13.38
C LYS A 215 12.01 16.35 13.49
N GLN A 216 10.85 15.75 13.62
CA GLN A 216 10.69 14.30 13.66
C GLN A 216 11.16 13.68 12.35
N ALA A 217 10.83 14.31 11.24
CA ALA A 217 11.27 13.89 9.91
C ALA A 217 12.78 13.87 9.76
N ALA A 218 13.48 14.89 10.28
CA ALA A 218 14.93 14.98 10.24
C ALA A 218 15.63 13.76 10.85
N GLU A 219 15.05 13.19 11.92
CA GLU A 219 15.58 11.99 12.57
C GLU A 219 15.31 10.71 11.77
N CYS A 220 14.31 10.74 10.87
CA CYS A 220 13.89 9.58 10.09
C CYS A 220 14.59 9.47 8.74
N ILE A 221 14.97 10.59 8.13
CA ILE A 221 15.49 10.63 6.76
C ILE A 221 16.78 9.80 6.64
N ASN A 222 16.79 8.91 5.65
CA ASN A 222 18.00 8.28 5.18
C ASN A 222 18.65 9.22 4.15
N TYR A 223 19.79 9.78 4.50
CA TYR A 223 20.51 10.75 3.68
C TYR A 223 21.38 10.11 2.58
N ASN A 224 21.40 8.79 2.46
CA ASN A 224 22.10 8.12 1.36
C ASN A 224 21.39 8.38 0.03
N VAL A 225 22.17 8.52 -1.03
CA VAL A 225 21.69 8.76 -2.38
C VAL A 225 21.85 7.49 -3.21
N GLU A 226 20.80 7.08 -3.88
CA GLU A 226 20.80 5.98 -4.84
C GLU A 226 20.71 6.53 -6.27
N SER A 227 21.24 5.78 -7.24
CA SER A 227 21.21 6.18 -8.64
C SER A 227 19.82 6.08 -9.27
N ASN A 228 19.00 5.16 -8.78
CA ASN A 228 17.62 4.93 -9.24
C ASN A 228 16.78 4.37 -8.13
N TYR A 229 15.63 4.98 -7.89
CA TYR A 229 14.65 4.53 -6.89
C TYR A 229 13.47 3.77 -7.49
N ARG A 230 13.34 3.75 -8.83
CA ARG A 230 12.36 2.92 -9.51
C ARG A 230 12.82 1.46 -9.45
N THR A 231 11.92 0.56 -9.06
CA THR A 231 12.18 -0.88 -9.08
C THR A 231 12.25 -1.38 -10.52
N GLU A 232 13.36 -2.00 -10.88
CA GLU A 232 13.55 -2.60 -12.21
C GLU A 232 13.05 -4.04 -12.20
N TYR A 233 12.18 -4.38 -13.14
CA TYR A 233 11.71 -5.74 -13.36
C TYR A 233 11.28 -5.92 -14.81
N THR A 234 11.27 -7.16 -15.28
CA THR A 234 10.80 -7.50 -16.63
C THR A 234 9.41 -8.13 -16.53
N PRO A 235 8.36 -7.49 -17.08
CA PRO A 235 7.02 -8.07 -17.11
C PRO A 235 7.01 -9.41 -17.86
N GLN A 236 6.29 -10.38 -17.32
CA GLN A 236 6.11 -11.72 -17.90
C GLN A 236 4.67 -12.13 -17.79
N LYS A 237 4.16 -12.83 -18.83
CA LYS A 237 2.84 -13.42 -18.80
C LYS A 237 2.87 -14.78 -18.09
N ASN A 238 1.75 -15.11 -17.42
CA ASN A 238 1.46 -16.44 -16.88
C ASN A 238 2.51 -16.96 -15.88
N GLN A 239 3.10 -16.05 -15.13
CA GLN A 239 4.01 -16.37 -14.03
C GLN A 239 4.08 -15.21 -13.04
N GLY A 240 4.47 -15.50 -11.80
CA GLY A 240 4.76 -14.49 -10.80
C GLY A 240 6.10 -13.81 -11.07
N VAL A 241 6.11 -12.48 -11.05
CA VAL A 241 7.33 -11.68 -11.17
C VAL A 241 7.54 -10.93 -9.87
N SER A 242 8.63 -11.22 -9.16
CA SER A 242 8.97 -10.57 -7.90
C SER A 242 9.22 -9.07 -8.11
N LEU A 243 8.60 -8.25 -7.28
CA LEU A 243 8.77 -6.79 -7.26
C LEU A 243 9.55 -6.33 -6.03
N VAL A 244 9.14 -6.74 -4.85
CA VAL A 244 9.74 -6.36 -3.57
C VAL A 244 9.84 -7.56 -2.65
N GLN A 245 11.00 -7.68 -1.99
CA GLN A 245 11.23 -8.60 -0.88
C GLN A 245 11.85 -7.80 0.25
N CYS A 246 11.17 -7.73 1.39
CA CYS A 246 11.67 -7.02 2.55
C CYS A 246 11.20 -7.71 3.86
N PRO A 247 11.69 -7.29 5.03
CA PRO A 247 11.29 -7.92 6.31
C PRO A 247 9.80 -7.81 6.66
N TYR A 248 9.05 -6.98 5.95
CA TYR A 248 7.65 -6.68 6.26
C TYR A 248 6.65 -7.27 5.27
N PHE A 249 7.06 -7.47 4.01
CA PHE A 249 6.23 -8.10 2.99
C PHE A 249 7.07 -8.56 1.79
N ASN A 250 6.50 -9.51 1.07
CA ASN A 250 6.97 -9.95 -0.24
C ASN A 250 5.84 -9.70 -1.25
N THR A 251 6.14 -9.08 -2.38
CA THR A 251 5.15 -8.76 -3.41
C THR A 251 5.62 -9.20 -4.78
N ALA A 252 4.71 -9.83 -5.53
CA ALA A 252 4.89 -10.20 -6.92
C ALA A 252 3.70 -9.72 -7.76
N VAL A 253 3.91 -9.54 -9.05
CA VAL A 253 2.84 -9.26 -10.01
C VAL A 253 2.60 -10.49 -10.89
N TYR A 254 1.32 -10.80 -11.13
CA TYR A 254 0.84 -11.83 -12.03
C TYR A 254 0.00 -11.19 -13.13
N ASP A 255 0.27 -11.52 -14.38
CA ASP A 255 -0.49 -11.08 -15.54
C ASP A 255 -0.90 -12.32 -16.33
N LEU A 256 -2.13 -12.82 -16.08
CA LEU A 256 -2.60 -14.11 -16.55
C LEU A 256 -3.59 -13.97 -17.69
N ASP A 257 -3.41 -14.80 -18.73
CA ASP A 257 -4.38 -15.06 -19.79
C ASP A 257 -4.60 -16.56 -20.01
N GLU A 258 -3.93 -17.40 -19.20
CA GLU A 258 -4.08 -18.85 -19.11
C GLU A 258 -4.37 -19.27 -17.67
N PRO A 259 -5.06 -20.39 -17.43
CA PRO A 259 -5.25 -20.92 -16.08
C PRO A 259 -3.93 -21.21 -15.39
N MET A 260 -3.85 -20.88 -14.11
CA MET A 260 -2.68 -21.12 -13.29
C MET A 260 -3.09 -21.63 -11.93
N THR A 261 -2.36 -22.60 -11.38
CA THR A 261 -2.48 -23.01 -9.98
C THR A 261 -1.24 -22.56 -9.23
N ILE A 262 -1.45 -21.79 -8.17
CA ILE A 262 -0.39 -21.31 -7.29
C ILE A 262 -0.35 -22.21 -6.07
N ASP A 263 0.82 -22.71 -5.72
CA ASP A 263 1.06 -23.60 -4.57
C ASP A 263 1.55 -22.79 -3.37
N TYR A 264 0.78 -22.81 -2.29
CA TYR A 264 1.07 -22.14 -1.01
C TYR A 264 1.31 -23.16 0.11
N SER A 265 1.42 -24.47 -0.18
CA SER A 265 1.51 -25.54 0.83
C SER A 265 2.69 -25.38 1.81
N GLU A 266 3.79 -24.76 1.36
CA GLU A 266 4.98 -24.49 2.18
C GLU A 266 5.01 -23.07 2.78
N LEU A 267 3.95 -22.26 2.56
CA LEU A 267 3.90 -20.87 3.01
C LEU A 267 3.16 -20.76 4.34
N ASP A 268 3.84 -20.34 5.40
CA ASP A 268 3.23 -20.03 6.69
C ASP A 268 2.82 -18.54 6.75
N SER A 269 1.86 -18.16 5.92
CA SER A 269 1.32 -16.80 5.85
C SER A 269 -0.04 -16.79 5.17
N PHE A 270 -0.82 -15.75 5.47
CA PHE A 270 -1.89 -15.29 4.59
C PHE A 270 -1.32 -14.85 3.25
N VAL A 271 -2.17 -14.76 2.24
CA VAL A 271 -1.86 -14.13 0.95
C VAL A 271 -2.93 -13.09 0.63
N ILE A 272 -2.52 -11.91 0.19
CA ILE A 272 -3.43 -10.89 -0.32
C ILE A 272 -3.28 -10.84 -1.84
N LEU A 273 -4.40 -10.87 -2.54
CA LEU A 273 -4.49 -10.62 -3.98
C LEU A 273 -5.16 -9.28 -4.22
N ILE A 274 -4.51 -8.40 -5.00
CA ILE A 274 -5.00 -7.05 -5.30
C ILE A 274 -5.23 -6.97 -6.81
N GLY A 275 -6.50 -6.88 -7.23
CA GLY A 275 -6.89 -6.81 -8.64
C GLY A 275 -6.51 -5.48 -9.28
N LEU A 276 -5.71 -5.54 -10.36
CA LEU A 276 -5.22 -4.37 -11.09
C LEU A 276 -5.94 -4.17 -12.42
N LYS A 277 -6.25 -5.26 -13.13
CA LYS A 277 -6.86 -5.22 -14.46
C LYS A 277 -7.58 -6.53 -14.75
N GLY A 278 -8.70 -6.44 -15.46
CA GLY A 278 -9.46 -7.60 -15.89
C GLY A 278 -10.22 -8.28 -14.76
N GLU A 279 -10.56 -9.54 -14.98
CA GLU A 279 -11.33 -10.35 -14.04
C GLU A 279 -10.91 -11.82 -14.14
N GLY A 280 -10.81 -12.47 -12.99
CA GLY A 280 -10.54 -13.89 -12.89
C GLY A 280 -11.41 -14.57 -11.83
N THR A 281 -11.51 -15.89 -11.93
CA THR A 281 -12.13 -16.77 -10.94
C THR A 281 -11.03 -17.41 -10.11
N ILE A 282 -11.15 -17.30 -8.78
CA ILE A 282 -10.22 -17.86 -7.81
C ILE A 282 -10.92 -19.06 -7.15
N THR A 283 -10.26 -20.22 -7.16
CA THR A 283 -10.76 -21.43 -6.51
C THR A 283 -9.68 -22.00 -5.58
N ASP A 284 -10.02 -22.17 -4.30
CA ASP A 284 -9.10 -22.76 -3.31
C ASP A 284 -9.13 -24.29 -3.34
N ASN A 285 -8.26 -24.92 -2.53
CA ASN A 285 -8.16 -26.38 -2.45
C ASN A 285 -9.37 -27.05 -1.77
N GLU A 286 -10.25 -26.28 -1.11
CA GLU A 286 -11.52 -26.77 -0.55
C GLU A 286 -12.69 -26.65 -1.55
N GLY A 287 -12.46 -26.04 -2.72
CA GLY A 287 -13.46 -25.83 -3.77
C GLY A 287 -14.28 -24.54 -3.60
N ASN A 288 -13.91 -23.68 -2.66
CA ASN A 288 -14.53 -22.35 -2.54
C ASN A 288 -14.12 -21.49 -3.73
N THR A 289 -15.07 -20.83 -4.35
CA THR A 289 -14.87 -20.03 -5.56
C THR A 289 -15.32 -18.59 -5.32
N THR A 290 -14.50 -17.65 -5.76
CA THR A 290 -14.83 -16.22 -5.77
C THR A 290 -14.23 -15.53 -7.00
N THR A 291 -14.67 -14.33 -7.31
CA THR A 291 -14.11 -13.54 -8.40
C THR A 291 -13.08 -12.54 -7.85
N LEU A 292 -12.04 -12.30 -8.65
CA LEU A 292 -11.10 -11.19 -8.44
C LEU A 292 -11.12 -10.32 -9.70
N ARG A 293 -11.52 -9.08 -9.56
CA ARG A 293 -11.49 -8.09 -10.65
C ARG A 293 -10.72 -6.83 -10.24
N ALA A 294 -10.39 -6.00 -11.23
CA ALA A 294 -9.75 -4.72 -10.97
C ALA A 294 -10.50 -3.93 -9.89
N GLY A 295 -9.77 -3.42 -8.90
CA GLY A 295 -10.33 -2.65 -7.79
C GLY A 295 -10.78 -3.48 -6.59
N GLU A 296 -10.65 -4.79 -6.64
CA GLU A 296 -10.97 -5.69 -5.52
C GLU A 296 -9.68 -6.20 -4.85
N SER A 297 -9.78 -6.47 -3.55
CA SER A 297 -8.72 -7.14 -2.78
C SER A 297 -9.30 -8.34 -2.04
N ILE A 298 -8.55 -9.43 -2.02
CA ILE A 298 -8.94 -10.69 -1.40
C ILE A 298 -7.86 -11.10 -0.39
N LEU A 299 -8.28 -11.49 0.81
CA LEU A 299 -7.41 -12.11 1.81
C LEU A 299 -7.62 -13.63 1.78
N VAL A 300 -6.56 -14.34 1.44
CA VAL A 300 -6.51 -15.81 1.43
C VAL A 300 -5.91 -16.27 2.76
N PRO A 301 -6.62 -17.11 3.53
CA PRO A 301 -6.13 -17.60 4.82
C PRO A 301 -4.87 -18.45 4.70
N ALA A 302 -4.04 -18.45 5.75
CA ALA A 302 -2.81 -19.24 5.81
C ALA A 302 -3.02 -20.77 5.70
N THR A 303 -4.24 -21.25 5.94
CA THR A 303 -4.62 -22.67 5.78
C THR A 303 -4.86 -23.08 4.34
N THR A 304 -4.86 -22.14 3.39
CA THR A 304 -5.04 -22.45 1.97
C THR A 304 -3.74 -23.02 1.37
N GLU A 305 -3.84 -24.19 0.78
CA GLU A 305 -2.69 -24.89 0.18
C GLU A 305 -2.49 -24.55 -1.28
N THR A 306 -3.57 -24.40 -2.03
CA THR A 306 -3.49 -24.04 -3.46
C THR A 306 -4.58 -23.08 -3.87
N LEU A 307 -4.27 -22.23 -4.87
CA LEU A 307 -5.23 -21.36 -5.54
C LEU A 307 -5.17 -21.59 -7.05
N LYS A 308 -6.30 -21.94 -7.65
CA LYS A 308 -6.47 -21.94 -9.09
C LYS A 308 -7.03 -20.58 -9.53
N VAL A 309 -6.38 -19.94 -10.48
CA VAL A 309 -6.80 -18.67 -11.07
C VAL A 309 -7.11 -18.90 -12.54
N GLU A 310 -8.32 -18.53 -12.97
CA GLU A 310 -8.79 -18.66 -14.35
C GLU A 310 -9.34 -17.31 -14.84
N GLY A 311 -9.09 -16.98 -16.10
CA GLY A 311 -9.52 -15.74 -16.73
C GLY A 311 -8.37 -14.81 -17.11
N ASN A 312 -8.70 -13.66 -17.68
CA ASN A 312 -7.74 -12.61 -18.03
C ASN A 312 -7.69 -11.61 -16.88
N VAL A 313 -6.72 -11.78 -15.99
CA VAL A 313 -6.60 -10.97 -14.78
C VAL A 313 -5.15 -10.64 -14.46
N LYS A 314 -4.92 -9.39 -14.09
CA LYS A 314 -3.65 -8.92 -13.56
C LYS A 314 -3.82 -8.52 -12.10
N PHE A 315 -2.97 -9.01 -11.24
CA PHE A 315 -3.05 -8.75 -9.80
C PHE A 315 -1.68 -8.73 -9.14
N LEU A 316 -1.61 -8.03 -8.01
CA LEU A 316 -0.49 -8.17 -7.06
C LEU A 316 -0.81 -9.28 -6.07
N GLU A 317 0.21 -10.05 -5.75
CA GLU A 317 0.21 -11.01 -4.65
C GLU A 317 1.16 -10.50 -3.58
N THR A 318 0.72 -10.40 -2.33
CA THR A 318 1.60 -10.01 -1.22
C THR A 318 1.34 -10.88 0.01
N TYR A 319 2.40 -11.15 0.76
CA TYR A 319 2.39 -11.92 2.00
C TYR A 319 3.56 -11.49 2.91
N VAL A 320 3.57 -11.97 4.13
CA VAL A 320 4.62 -11.68 5.13
C VAL A 320 5.42 -12.92 5.45
#